data_2577564bce57ad4fe088fa5fb45649c3
#
_entry.id   2577564bce57ad4fe088fa5fb45649c3
#
_cell.length_a   1.000
_cell.length_b   1.000
_cell.length_c   1.000
_cell.angle_alpha   90.00
_cell.angle_beta   90.00
_cell.angle_gamma   90.00
#
_symmetry.space_group_name_H-M   'P 1'
#
loop_
_entity.id
_entity.type
_entity.pdbx_description
1 polymer ?
#
loop_
_entity_poly.entity_id
_entity_poly.type
_entity_poly.pdbx_seq_one_letter_code
_entity_poly.pdbx_strand_id
1 'polypeptide(L)' 'DSIVSGFNIEEQSMYEALGKLPDSYRTVLYLHYYEGYTFGEIAKILHLSPSAVSMRVSRGRKELKEILKEE' A
#
# COMPACT_ATOMS: atom_id res chain seq x y z
N ASP A 1 21.95 -15.98 3.07
CA ASP A 1 22.24 -14.89 2.37
C ASP A 1 21.63 -13.60 2.87
N SER A 2 22.53 -12.69 3.11
CA SER A 2 22.17 -11.48 3.84
C SER A 2 21.26 -10.57 3.05
N ILE A 3 21.38 -10.57 1.74
CA ILE A 3 20.55 -9.71 0.90
C ILE A 3 19.10 -10.15 1.01
N VAL A 4 18.88 -11.43 0.90
CA VAL A 4 17.52 -11.97 0.98
C VAL A 4 16.93 -11.73 2.36
N SER A 5 17.75 -11.93 3.40
CA SER A 5 17.28 -11.72 4.77
C SER A 5 16.86 -10.30 5.00
N GLY A 6 17.69 -9.33 4.61
CA GLY A 6 17.36 -7.94 4.79
C GLY A 6 16.13 -7.53 4.00
N PHE A 7 16.06 -7.98 2.77
CA PHE A 7 14.93 -7.70 1.92
C PHE A 7 13.65 -8.27 2.51
N ASN A 8 13.71 -9.50 2.99
CA ASN A 8 12.54 -10.16 3.53
C ASN A 8 12.03 -9.49 4.79
N ILE A 9 12.93 -9.00 5.63
CA ILE A 9 12.54 -8.29 6.84
C ILE A 9 11.75 -7.04 6.49
N GLU A 10 12.26 -6.26 5.53
CA GLU A 10 11.58 -5.04 5.11
C GLU A 10 10.25 -5.35 4.45
N GLU A 11 10.24 -6.39 3.62
CA GLU A 11 9.02 -6.79 2.96
C GLU A 11 7.96 -7.24 3.96
N GLN A 12 8.37 -7.98 4.97
CA GLN A 12 7.45 -8.44 5.99
C GLN A 12 6.87 -7.28 6.79
N SER A 13 7.72 -6.32 7.15
CA SER A 13 7.24 -5.14 7.89
C SER A 13 6.22 -4.36 7.09
N MET A 14 6.50 -4.16 5.82
CA MET A 14 5.59 -3.44 4.95
C MET A 14 4.27 -4.20 4.81
N TYR A 15 4.35 -5.49 4.59
CA TYR A 15 3.16 -6.31 4.40
C TYR A 15 2.29 -6.32 5.66
N GLU A 16 2.93 -6.45 6.81
CA GLU A 16 2.20 -6.44 8.08
C GLU A 16 1.57 -5.09 8.34
N ALA A 17 2.29 -4.02 8.03
CA ALA A 17 1.76 -2.67 8.21
C ALA A 17 0.56 -2.44 7.30
N LEU A 18 0.62 -2.92 6.07
CA LEU A 18 -0.52 -2.82 5.16
C LEU A 18 -1.74 -3.52 5.74
N GLY A 19 -1.53 -4.66 6.38
CA GLY A 19 -2.64 -5.41 6.99
C GLY A 19 -3.34 -4.65 8.10
N LYS A 20 -2.68 -3.65 8.67
CA LYS A 20 -3.27 -2.85 9.75
C LYS A 20 -4.08 -1.66 9.23
N LEU A 21 -4.01 -1.40 7.93
CA LEU A 21 -4.74 -0.27 7.35
C LEU A 21 -6.21 -0.64 7.10
N PRO A 22 -7.08 0.38 7.08
CA PRO A 22 -8.45 0.16 6.62
C PRO A 22 -8.46 -0.44 5.22
N ASP A 23 -9.47 -1.23 4.91
CA ASP A 23 -9.57 -1.92 3.62
C ASP A 23 -9.45 -0.97 2.44
N SER A 24 -10.09 0.20 2.53
CA SER A 24 -10.10 1.13 1.41
C SER A 24 -8.70 1.63 1.07
N TYR A 25 -7.86 1.82 2.07
CA TYR A 25 -6.48 2.25 1.84
C TYR A 25 -5.59 1.08 1.46
N ARG A 26 -5.75 -0.04 2.15
CA ARG A 26 -4.93 -1.22 1.90
C ARG A 26 -5.07 -1.70 0.46
N THR A 27 -6.30 -1.74 -0.04
CA THR A 27 -6.56 -2.25 -1.38
C THR A 27 -5.84 -1.42 -2.44
N VAL A 28 -5.97 -0.09 -2.39
CA VAL A 28 -5.32 0.73 -3.41
C VAL A 28 -3.81 0.65 -3.32
N LEU A 29 -3.26 0.59 -2.12
CA LEU A 29 -1.82 0.50 -1.96
C LEU A 29 -1.30 -0.84 -2.44
N TYR A 30 -2.02 -1.92 -2.13
CA TYR A 30 -1.63 -3.25 -2.59
C TYR A 30 -1.64 -3.32 -4.11
N LEU A 31 -2.71 -2.84 -4.74
CA LEU A 31 -2.81 -2.89 -6.19
C LEU A 31 -1.72 -2.06 -6.86
N HIS A 32 -1.38 -0.94 -6.28
CA HIS A 32 -0.36 -0.08 -6.87
C HIS A 32 1.06 -0.63 -6.66
N TYR A 33 1.39 -0.98 -5.42
CA TYR A 33 2.77 -1.34 -5.10
C TYR A 33 3.12 -2.80 -5.38
N TYR A 34 2.17 -3.70 -5.21
CA TYR A 34 2.47 -5.12 -5.42
C TYR A 34 2.04 -5.61 -6.79
N GLU A 35 0.92 -5.12 -7.28
CA GLU A 35 0.41 -5.58 -8.58
C GLU A 35 0.84 -4.68 -9.73
N GLY A 36 1.30 -3.47 -9.44
CA GLY A 36 1.84 -2.60 -10.48
C GLY A 36 0.81 -1.83 -11.28
N TYR A 37 -0.42 -1.74 -10.80
CA TYR A 37 -1.45 -1.01 -11.53
C TYR A 37 -1.28 0.50 -11.36
N THR A 38 -1.62 1.23 -12.41
CA THR A 38 -1.67 2.69 -12.32
C THR A 38 -2.92 3.12 -11.58
N PHE A 39 -2.95 4.38 -11.15
CA PHE A 39 -4.14 4.91 -10.48
C PHE A 39 -5.37 4.82 -11.37
N GLY A 40 -5.20 5.08 -12.68
CA GLY A 40 -6.31 4.97 -13.61
C GLY A 40 -6.86 3.56 -13.71
N GLU A 41 -5.94 2.59 -13.73
CA GLU A 41 -6.35 1.19 -13.77
C GLU A 41 -7.06 0.77 -12.49
N ILE A 42 -6.53 1.21 -11.35
CA ILE A 42 -7.16 0.91 -10.07
C ILE A 42 -8.56 1.52 -10.00
N ALA A 43 -8.69 2.74 -10.51
CA ALA A 43 -9.99 3.41 -10.54
C ALA A 43 -11.01 2.56 -11.30
N LYS A 44 -10.61 2.00 -12.42
CA LYS A 44 -11.50 1.14 -13.21
C LYS A 44 -11.84 -0.14 -12.46
N ILE A 45 -10.83 -0.74 -11.85
CA ILE A 45 -11.05 -2.00 -11.11
C ILE A 45 -12.03 -1.80 -9.96
N LEU A 46 -11.87 -0.71 -9.24
CA LEU A 46 -12.66 -0.46 -8.03
C LEU A 46 -13.89 0.41 -8.27
N HIS A 47 -14.12 0.82 -9.50
CA HIS A 47 -15.26 1.68 -9.86
C HIS A 47 -15.20 3.03 -9.11
N LEU A 48 -14.01 3.62 -9.10
CA LEU A 48 -13.77 4.90 -8.46
C LEU A 48 -13.25 5.89 -9.49
N SER A 49 -13.26 7.17 -9.13
CA SER A 49 -12.58 8.15 -9.96
C SER A 49 -11.07 8.09 -9.68
N PRO A 50 -10.24 8.50 -10.66
CA PRO A 50 -8.80 8.55 -10.43
C PRO A 50 -8.41 9.44 -9.25
N SER A 51 -9.14 10.54 -9.05
CA SER A 51 -8.83 11.41 -7.93
C SER A 51 -9.17 10.76 -6.59
N ALA A 52 -10.21 9.92 -6.55
CA ALA A 52 -10.51 9.18 -5.33
C ALA A 52 -9.40 8.18 -5.01
N VAL A 53 -8.87 7.51 -6.05
CA VAL A 53 -7.76 6.59 -5.86
C VAL A 53 -6.53 7.35 -5.35
N SER A 54 -6.22 8.47 -5.98
CA SER A 54 -5.08 9.29 -5.58
C SER A 54 -5.18 9.70 -4.12
N MET A 55 -6.37 10.13 -3.70
CA MET A 55 -6.60 10.51 -2.31
C MET A 55 -6.41 9.36 -1.36
N ARG A 56 -6.93 8.19 -1.71
CA ARG A 56 -6.76 7.00 -0.87
C ARG A 56 -5.31 6.58 -0.77
N VAL A 57 -4.58 6.66 -1.88
CA VAL A 57 -3.16 6.34 -1.85
C VAL A 57 -2.41 7.31 -0.95
N SER A 58 -2.69 8.59 -1.09
CA SER A 58 -2.03 9.62 -0.31
C SER A 58 -2.28 9.43 1.19
N ARG A 59 -3.53 9.25 1.56
CA ARG A 59 -3.90 9.06 2.97
C ARG A 59 -3.41 7.74 3.50
N GLY A 60 -3.49 6.71 2.68
CA GLY A 60 -3.00 5.40 3.09
C GLY A 60 -1.51 5.40 3.33
N ARG A 61 -0.76 6.09 2.48
CA ARG A 61 0.68 6.19 2.68
C ARG A 61 1.02 6.90 3.97
N LYS A 62 0.25 7.94 4.28
CA LYS A 62 0.49 8.68 5.51
C LYS A 62 0.26 7.80 6.73
N GLU A 63 -0.84 7.06 6.73
CA GLU A 63 -1.11 6.14 7.83
C GLU A 63 -0.09 5.01 7.89
N LEU A 64 0.33 4.53 6.75
CA LEU A 64 1.34 3.49 6.69
C LEU A 64 2.64 3.95 7.34
N LYS A 65 3.04 5.18 7.06
CA LYS A 65 4.23 5.74 7.68
C LYS A 65 4.11 5.78 9.20
N GLU A 66 2.94 6.15 9.70
CA GLU A 66 2.71 6.20 11.13
C GLU A 66 2.81 4.82 11.76
N ILE A 67 2.25 3.83 11.09
CA ILE A 67 2.32 2.45 11.58
C ILE A 67 3.77 1.97 11.63
N LEU A 68 4.51 2.20 10.55
CA LEU A 68 5.90 1.77 10.48
C LEU A 68 6.78 2.46 11.50
N LYS A 69 6.44 3.71 11.80
CA LYS A 69 7.19 4.50 12.76
C LYS A 69 7.07 3.93 14.17
N GLU A 70 5.93 3.35 14.47
CA GLU A 70 5.68 2.79 15.80
C GLU A 70 6.34 1.44 16.01
N GLU A 71 6.82 0.86 14.94
CA GLU A 71 7.49 -0.43 15.02
C GLU A 71 8.98 -0.28 15.15
#